data_04b2d2ae265ffaf6574e8679710e57fe
#
_entry.id   04b2d2ae265ffaf6574e8679710e57fe
#
_cell.length_a   1.000
_cell.length_b   1.000
_cell.length_c   1.000
_cell.angle_alpha   90.00
_cell.angle_beta   90.00
_cell.angle_gamma   90.00
#
_symmetry.space_group_name_H-M   'P 1'
#
loop_
_entity.id
_entity.type
_entity.pdbx_description
1 polymer ?
#
loop_
_entity_poly.entity_id
_entity_poly.type
_entity_poly.pdbx_seq_one_letter_code
_entity_poly.pdbx_strand_id
1 'polypeptide(L)'
;MEKMISREAALALLRQYNQEPFHIRHALTVEAVMRWFANDLGYDKEADFWAMCGLLHDIDFEKWPEQHCVKAPELLRPAGVGEEMIHAICSHGHKICTDVAPEKEMEKVLFACDELTGLIGAAALMRPSKSTTDMELSSVKKKFKDKKFAAGCSREVIKDGAELLGWELDTLIQKTLTAMQQSEAGIREELAALLG
;
A
#
# COMPACT_ATOMS: atom_id res chain seq x y z
N MET A 1 -14.58 -13.30 13.06
CA MET A 1 -13.76 -12.88 11.91
C MET A 1 -14.37 -13.49 10.66
N GLU A 2 -14.62 -12.69 9.63
CA GLU A 2 -15.02 -13.20 8.33
C GLU A 2 -13.96 -14.17 7.79
N LYS A 3 -14.41 -15.14 6.99
CA LYS A 3 -13.51 -16.12 6.39
C LYS A 3 -12.64 -15.42 5.33
N MET A 4 -11.37 -15.30 5.62
CA MET A 4 -10.37 -14.70 4.73
C MET A 4 -9.93 -15.75 3.68
N ILE A 5 -9.75 -15.34 2.42
CA ILE A 5 -9.08 -16.17 1.42
C ILE A 5 -7.61 -16.37 1.80
N SER A 6 -6.96 -17.44 1.32
CA SER A 6 -5.54 -17.62 1.60
C SER A 6 -4.68 -16.58 0.86
N ARG A 7 -3.47 -16.31 1.36
CA ARG A 7 -2.55 -15.39 0.70
C ARG A 7 -2.20 -15.86 -0.74
N GLU A 8 -2.05 -17.17 -0.93
CA GLU A 8 -1.78 -17.74 -2.25
C GLU A 8 -2.94 -17.48 -3.21
N ALA A 9 -4.19 -17.63 -2.74
CA ALA A 9 -5.38 -17.34 -3.54
C ALA A 9 -5.47 -15.84 -3.86
N ALA A 10 -5.17 -14.96 -2.91
CA ALA A 10 -5.16 -13.52 -3.10
C ALA A 10 -4.08 -13.08 -4.10
N LEU A 11 -2.87 -13.62 -4.00
CA LEU A 11 -1.79 -13.34 -4.95
C LEU A 11 -2.13 -13.85 -6.35
N ALA A 12 -2.72 -15.03 -6.45
CA ALA A 12 -3.19 -15.59 -7.73
C ALA A 12 -4.29 -14.71 -8.34
N LEU A 13 -5.22 -14.20 -7.52
CA LEU A 13 -6.27 -13.28 -7.95
C LEU A 13 -5.67 -11.95 -8.43
N LEU A 14 -4.76 -11.35 -7.66
CA LEU A 14 -4.06 -10.12 -8.05
C LEU A 14 -3.42 -10.27 -9.43
N ARG A 15 -2.69 -11.37 -9.66
CA ARG A 15 -1.97 -11.64 -10.92
C ARG A 15 -2.85 -11.88 -12.13
N GLN A 16 -4.15 -12.12 -11.96
CA GLN A 16 -5.10 -12.17 -13.08
C GLN A 16 -5.34 -10.78 -13.68
N TYR A 17 -5.20 -9.75 -12.88
CA TYR A 17 -5.52 -8.38 -13.25
C TYR A 17 -4.31 -7.45 -13.28
N ASN A 18 -3.21 -7.82 -12.60
CA ASN A 18 -1.96 -7.06 -12.53
C ASN A 18 -0.81 -7.96 -13.03
N GLN A 19 -0.16 -7.56 -14.11
CA GLN A 19 0.93 -8.31 -14.76
C GLN A 19 2.21 -7.51 -14.85
N GLU A 20 2.11 -6.17 -14.80
CA GLU A 20 3.26 -5.29 -14.81
C GLU A 20 4.10 -5.45 -13.53
N PRO A 21 5.42 -5.67 -13.65
CA PRO A 21 6.31 -5.85 -12.48
C PRO A 21 6.23 -4.71 -11.47
N PHE A 22 5.93 -3.50 -11.93
CA PHE A 22 5.77 -2.33 -11.08
C PHE A 22 4.56 -2.48 -10.15
N HIS A 23 3.39 -2.86 -10.67
CA HIS A 23 2.16 -3.02 -9.88
C HIS A 23 2.27 -4.18 -8.91
N ILE A 24 2.86 -5.31 -9.33
CA ILE A 24 3.10 -6.46 -8.44
C ILE A 24 4.05 -6.06 -7.31
N ARG A 25 5.13 -5.34 -7.61
CA ARG A 25 6.05 -4.84 -6.58
C ARG A 25 5.34 -3.92 -5.60
N HIS A 26 4.51 -2.99 -6.09
CA HIS A 26 3.76 -2.07 -5.26
C HIS A 26 2.82 -2.82 -4.31
N ALA A 27 2.03 -3.76 -4.82
CA ALA A 27 1.14 -4.59 -4.02
C ALA A 27 1.88 -5.35 -2.91
N LEU A 28 3.02 -6.00 -3.23
CA LEU A 28 3.85 -6.69 -2.23
C LEU A 28 4.46 -5.70 -1.22
N THR A 29 4.80 -4.49 -1.65
CA THR A 29 5.32 -3.46 -0.75
C THR A 29 4.25 -3.00 0.23
N VAL A 30 3.04 -2.69 -0.24
CA VAL A 30 1.95 -2.25 0.63
C VAL A 30 1.49 -3.39 1.55
N GLU A 31 1.45 -4.65 1.07
CA GLU A 31 1.24 -5.83 1.92
C GLU A 31 2.20 -5.86 3.11
N ALA A 32 3.50 -5.76 2.84
CA ALA A 32 4.54 -5.84 3.87
C ALA A 32 4.49 -4.63 4.82
N VAL A 33 4.26 -3.44 4.30
CA VAL A 33 4.12 -2.20 5.08
C VAL A 33 2.91 -2.29 6.01
N MET A 34 1.76 -2.76 5.52
CA MET A 34 0.56 -2.92 6.34
C MET A 34 0.76 -3.96 7.45
N ARG A 35 1.41 -5.07 7.17
CA ARG A 35 1.79 -6.07 8.17
C ARG A 35 2.71 -5.47 9.24
N TRP A 36 3.68 -4.70 8.82
CA TRP A 36 4.61 -4.01 9.72
C TRP A 36 3.86 -3.05 10.65
N PHE A 37 2.96 -2.23 10.11
CA PHE A 37 2.14 -1.30 10.91
C PHE A 37 1.22 -2.02 11.88
N ALA A 38 0.59 -3.12 11.48
CA ALA A 38 -0.23 -3.92 12.40
C ALA A 38 0.57 -4.35 13.63
N ASN A 39 1.78 -4.87 13.43
CA ASN A 39 2.65 -5.29 14.53
C ASN A 39 3.15 -4.09 15.37
N ASP A 40 3.56 -3.01 14.73
CA ASP A 40 4.07 -1.80 15.41
C ASP A 40 3.00 -1.09 16.27
N LEU A 41 1.73 -1.20 15.86
CA LEU A 41 0.59 -0.60 16.55
C LEU A 41 -0.11 -1.56 17.54
N GLY A 42 0.37 -2.81 17.68
CA GLY A 42 -0.17 -3.79 18.62
C GLY A 42 -1.38 -4.57 18.11
N TYR A 43 -1.58 -4.62 16.79
CA TYR A 43 -2.62 -5.40 16.10
C TYR A 43 -2.06 -6.72 15.53
N ASP A 44 -1.13 -7.38 16.23
CA ASP A 44 -0.45 -8.61 15.76
C ASP A 44 -1.43 -9.70 15.30
N LYS A 45 -2.57 -9.82 15.98
CA LYS A 45 -3.60 -10.81 15.65
C LYS A 45 -4.35 -10.50 14.35
N GLU A 46 -4.29 -9.27 13.89
CA GLU A 46 -4.93 -8.79 12.67
C GLU A 46 -3.92 -8.54 11.53
N ALA A 47 -2.63 -8.81 11.77
CA ALA A 47 -1.56 -8.50 10.83
C ALA A 47 -1.75 -9.17 9.46
N ASP A 48 -2.33 -10.38 9.41
CA ASP A 48 -2.67 -11.04 8.15
C ASP A 48 -3.81 -10.33 7.41
N PHE A 49 -4.81 -9.82 8.12
CA PHE A 49 -5.91 -9.06 7.53
C PHE A 49 -5.41 -7.72 6.95
N TRP A 50 -4.60 -7.00 7.71
CA TRP A 50 -3.98 -5.74 7.26
C TRP A 50 -3.13 -5.95 6.02
N ALA A 51 -2.29 -6.98 6.03
CA ALA A 51 -1.43 -7.35 4.90
C ALA A 51 -2.25 -7.70 3.66
N MET A 52 -3.34 -8.47 3.83
CA MET A 52 -4.21 -8.85 2.72
C MET A 52 -4.90 -7.65 2.09
N CYS A 53 -5.34 -6.67 2.89
CA CYS A 53 -5.87 -5.41 2.37
C CYS A 53 -4.80 -4.69 1.54
N GLY A 54 -3.56 -4.64 2.03
CA GLY A 54 -2.43 -4.05 1.30
C GLY A 54 -2.10 -4.78 0.01
N LEU A 55 -2.17 -6.13 -0.02
CA LEU A 55 -1.91 -6.91 -1.22
C LEU A 55 -2.94 -6.66 -2.33
N LEU A 56 -4.20 -6.45 -1.96
CA LEU A 56 -5.32 -6.40 -2.90
C LEU A 56 -5.84 -4.97 -3.18
N HIS A 57 -5.26 -3.92 -2.54
CA HIS A 57 -5.81 -2.57 -2.62
C HIS A 57 -5.94 -2.05 -4.06
N ASP A 58 -4.96 -2.32 -4.90
CA ASP A 58 -4.87 -1.88 -6.29
C ASP A 58 -5.29 -2.96 -7.31
N ILE A 59 -6.11 -3.93 -6.92
CA ILE A 59 -6.46 -5.08 -7.77
C ILE A 59 -7.02 -4.68 -9.14
N ASP A 60 -7.70 -3.55 -9.21
CA ASP A 60 -8.36 -3.05 -10.43
C ASP A 60 -7.55 -1.98 -11.19
N PHE A 61 -6.48 -1.45 -10.58
CA PHE A 61 -5.81 -0.25 -11.08
C PHE A 61 -5.19 -0.44 -12.47
N GLU A 62 -4.50 -1.55 -12.73
CA GLU A 62 -3.81 -1.77 -14.01
C GLU A 62 -4.78 -1.87 -15.19
N LYS A 63 -5.91 -2.55 -15.02
CA LYS A 63 -6.87 -2.78 -16.11
C LYS A 63 -7.97 -1.73 -16.20
N TRP A 64 -8.34 -1.12 -15.09
CA TRP A 64 -9.45 -0.16 -15.00
C TRP A 64 -9.09 1.09 -14.20
N PRO A 65 -8.02 1.83 -14.57
CA PRO A 65 -7.58 3.00 -13.80
C PRO A 65 -8.68 4.06 -13.62
N GLU A 66 -9.56 4.22 -14.61
CA GLU A 66 -10.69 5.17 -14.54
C GLU A 66 -11.85 4.68 -13.65
N GLN A 67 -11.79 3.42 -13.20
CA GLN A 67 -12.78 2.80 -12.32
C GLN A 67 -12.12 2.27 -11.04
N HIS A 68 -10.94 2.78 -10.72
CA HIS A 68 -10.20 2.39 -9.54
C HIS A 68 -11.05 2.51 -8.27
N CYS A 69 -10.97 1.54 -7.37
CA CYS A 69 -11.82 1.31 -6.20
C CYS A 69 -13.31 1.05 -6.50
N VAL A 70 -13.81 1.45 -7.67
CA VAL A 70 -15.21 1.19 -8.09
C VAL A 70 -15.34 -0.21 -8.64
N LYS A 71 -14.33 -0.69 -9.38
CA LYS A 71 -14.31 -2.03 -9.98
C LYS A 71 -13.88 -3.11 -8.98
N ALA A 72 -13.09 -2.79 -7.98
CA ALA A 72 -12.55 -3.74 -7.01
C ALA A 72 -13.61 -4.64 -6.35
N PRO A 73 -14.79 -4.17 -5.90
CA PRO A 73 -15.82 -5.04 -5.33
C PRO A 73 -16.33 -6.13 -6.26
N GLU A 74 -16.43 -5.84 -7.58
CA GLU A 74 -16.87 -6.82 -8.57
C GLU A 74 -15.86 -7.94 -8.80
N LEU A 75 -14.57 -7.67 -8.54
CA LEU A 75 -13.50 -8.65 -8.67
C LEU A 75 -13.31 -9.46 -7.38
N LEU A 76 -13.51 -8.83 -6.24
CA LEU A 76 -13.22 -9.39 -4.91
C LEU A 76 -14.34 -10.28 -4.38
N ARG A 77 -15.63 -9.87 -4.54
CA ARG A 77 -16.76 -10.66 -4.02
C ARG A 77 -16.86 -12.08 -4.60
N PRO A 78 -16.73 -12.29 -5.91
CA PRO A 78 -16.78 -13.64 -6.48
C PRO A 78 -15.61 -14.52 -6.02
N ALA A 79 -14.48 -13.91 -5.62
CA ALA A 79 -13.32 -14.63 -5.07
C ALA A 79 -13.48 -14.99 -3.59
N GLY A 80 -14.59 -14.59 -2.94
CA GLY A 80 -14.87 -14.91 -1.54
C GLY A 80 -14.22 -13.94 -0.54
N VAL A 81 -13.84 -12.74 -0.99
CA VAL A 81 -13.37 -11.65 -0.10
C VAL A 81 -14.57 -11.02 0.59
N GLY A 82 -14.50 -10.90 1.91
CA GLY A 82 -15.58 -10.35 2.74
C GLY A 82 -15.76 -8.84 2.59
N GLU A 83 -16.96 -8.34 2.93
CA GLU A 83 -17.32 -6.92 2.76
C GLU A 83 -16.47 -5.98 3.62
N GLU A 84 -16.03 -6.44 4.81
CA GLU A 84 -15.12 -5.66 5.66
C GLU A 84 -13.79 -5.36 4.95
N MET A 85 -13.21 -6.37 4.29
CA MET A 85 -11.98 -6.20 3.53
C MET A 85 -12.20 -5.35 2.27
N ILE A 86 -13.33 -5.54 1.58
CA ILE A 86 -13.69 -4.75 0.40
C ILE A 86 -13.85 -3.27 0.77
N HIS A 87 -14.52 -2.96 1.88
CA HIS A 87 -14.63 -1.59 2.39
C HIS A 87 -13.26 -0.99 2.67
N ALA A 88 -12.42 -1.74 3.38
CA ALA A 88 -11.07 -1.32 3.70
C ALA A 88 -10.23 -1.04 2.45
N ILE A 89 -10.30 -1.94 1.47
CA ILE A 89 -9.63 -1.77 0.17
C ILE A 89 -10.14 -0.50 -0.52
N CYS A 90 -11.45 -0.32 -0.66
CA CYS A 90 -11.99 0.84 -1.36
C CYS A 90 -11.70 2.17 -0.64
N SER A 91 -11.57 2.16 0.69
CA SER A 91 -11.35 3.37 1.48
C SER A 91 -10.00 4.05 1.23
N HIS A 92 -9.00 3.33 0.68
CA HIS A 92 -7.72 3.96 0.36
C HIS A 92 -7.83 4.99 -0.78
N GLY A 93 -8.80 4.84 -1.67
CA GLY A 93 -9.09 5.79 -2.75
C GLY A 93 -9.94 7.00 -2.32
N HIS A 94 -10.22 7.18 -1.02
CA HIS A 94 -11.01 8.29 -0.53
C HIS A 94 -10.46 9.66 -0.97
N LYS A 95 -11.33 10.54 -1.43
CA LYS A 95 -10.99 11.86 -2.01
C LYS A 95 -10.21 11.81 -3.35
N ILE A 96 -9.84 10.62 -3.85
CA ILE A 96 -9.17 10.47 -5.14
C ILE A 96 -10.16 9.93 -6.18
N CYS A 97 -10.75 8.78 -5.91
CA CYS A 97 -11.60 8.06 -6.86
C CYS A 97 -12.87 7.47 -6.23
N THR A 98 -13.05 7.60 -4.91
CA THR A 98 -14.23 7.11 -4.19
C THR A 98 -14.60 8.01 -3.00
N ASP A 99 -15.87 7.96 -2.58
CA ASP A 99 -16.38 8.63 -1.38
C ASP A 99 -16.34 7.72 -0.14
N VAL A 100 -15.85 6.47 -0.26
CA VAL A 100 -15.71 5.54 0.86
C VAL A 100 -14.62 6.05 1.80
N ALA A 101 -15.02 6.53 2.97
CA ALA A 101 -14.09 7.11 3.93
C ALA A 101 -13.39 6.02 4.78
N PRO A 102 -12.11 6.20 5.15
CA PRO A 102 -11.45 5.32 6.09
C PRO A 102 -12.00 5.53 7.51
N GLU A 103 -12.56 4.49 8.09
CA GLU A 103 -13.20 4.52 9.43
C GLU A 103 -12.27 3.93 10.50
N LYS A 104 -11.74 2.71 10.23
CA LYS A 104 -10.88 1.97 11.16
C LYS A 104 -9.44 2.46 11.09
N GLU A 105 -8.66 2.23 12.15
CA GLU A 105 -7.25 2.59 12.18
C GLU A 105 -6.45 1.96 11.04
N MET A 106 -6.73 0.69 10.75
CA MET A 106 -6.14 -0.02 9.61
C MET A 106 -6.39 0.70 8.28
N GLU A 107 -7.61 1.14 8.03
CA GLU A 107 -8.00 1.84 6.81
C GLU A 107 -7.31 3.21 6.72
N LYS A 108 -7.19 3.91 7.85
CA LYS A 108 -6.46 5.19 7.93
C LYS A 108 -4.96 5.00 7.65
N VAL A 109 -4.39 3.89 8.13
CA VAL A 109 -2.99 3.55 7.84
C VAL A 109 -2.81 3.26 6.35
N LEU A 110 -3.68 2.45 5.74
CA LEU A 110 -3.62 2.15 4.32
C LEU A 110 -3.75 3.43 3.48
N PHE A 111 -4.76 4.26 3.76
CA PHE A 111 -4.96 5.57 3.13
C PHE A 111 -3.73 6.49 3.25
N ALA A 112 -3.08 6.50 4.43
CA ALA A 112 -1.94 7.37 4.70
C ALA A 112 -0.64 6.90 4.05
N CYS A 113 -0.40 5.57 3.98
CA CYS A 113 0.88 5.02 3.57
C CYS A 113 0.96 4.61 2.10
N ASP A 114 -0.16 4.36 1.42
CA ASP A 114 -0.16 3.90 0.03
C ASP A 114 0.59 4.86 -0.90
N GLU A 115 0.12 6.08 -1.06
CA GLU A 115 0.76 7.13 -1.86
C GLU A 115 2.21 7.43 -1.42
N LEU A 116 2.47 7.29 -0.11
CA LEU A 116 3.80 7.51 0.46
C LEU A 116 4.77 6.38 0.08
N THR A 117 4.31 5.13 0.02
CA THR A 117 5.14 4.01 -0.44
C THR A 117 5.55 4.20 -1.90
N GLY A 118 4.64 4.70 -2.75
CA GLY A 118 4.92 5.06 -4.13
C GLY A 118 6.00 6.15 -4.23
N LEU A 119 5.89 7.20 -3.45
CA LEU A 119 6.86 8.30 -3.40
C LEU A 119 8.24 7.82 -2.92
N ILE A 120 8.30 7.03 -1.84
CA ILE A 120 9.55 6.49 -1.30
C ILE A 120 10.18 5.52 -2.32
N GLY A 121 9.38 4.64 -2.93
CA GLY A 121 9.84 3.72 -3.96
C GLY A 121 10.43 4.43 -5.18
N ALA A 122 9.76 5.48 -5.67
CA ALA A 122 10.30 6.31 -6.75
C ALA A 122 11.61 6.99 -6.35
N ALA A 123 11.72 7.47 -5.10
CA ALA A 123 12.96 8.07 -4.60
C ALA A 123 14.10 7.06 -4.51
N ALA A 124 13.82 5.83 -4.07
CA ALA A 124 14.79 4.74 -4.02
C ALA A 124 15.35 4.41 -5.41
N LEU A 125 14.49 4.33 -6.43
CA LEU A 125 14.89 4.01 -7.81
C LEU A 125 15.84 5.05 -8.42
N MET A 126 15.82 6.29 -7.95
CA MET A 126 16.76 7.34 -8.40
C MET A 126 18.12 7.29 -7.72
N ARG A 127 18.29 6.48 -6.70
CA ARG A 127 19.57 6.32 -6.01
C ARG A 127 20.48 5.34 -6.77
N PRO A 128 21.81 5.47 -6.63
CA PRO A 128 22.73 4.48 -7.20
C PRO A 128 22.47 3.05 -6.69
N SER A 129 22.09 2.91 -5.41
CA SER A 129 21.74 1.63 -4.77
C SER A 129 20.42 1.04 -5.29
N LYS A 130 19.51 1.87 -5.83
CA LYS A 130 18.12 1.53 -6.16
C LYS A 130 17.40 0.82 -5.01
N SER A 131 17.68 1.27 -3.80
CA SER A 131 17.25 0.65 -2.54
C SER A 131 16.77 1.72 -1.54
N THR A 132 15.86 1.31 -0.67
CA THR A 132 15.44 2.12 0.48
C THR A 132 16.40 2.02 1.66
N THR A 133 17.25 0.99 1.70
CA THR A 133 18.08 0.63 2.87
C THR A 133 19.10 1.70 3.25
N ASP A 134 19.56 2.52 2.30
CA ASP A 134 20.47 3.63 2.53
C ASP A 134 19.76 5.00 2.55
N MET A 135 18.44 5.02 2.63
CA MET A 135 17.64 6.25 2.70
C MET A 135 17.48 6.72 4.14
N GLU A 136 17.40 8.03 4.30
CA GLU A 136 17.12 8.70 5.56
C GLU A 136 15.85 9.55 5.43
N LEU A 137 15.18 9.83 6.56
CA LEU A 137 14.02 10.71 6.63
C LEU A 137 14.24 12.02 5.87
N SER A 138 15.42 12.64 6.03
CA SER A 138 15.78 13.91 5.37
C SER A 138 15.71 13.82 3.85
N SER A 139 16.13 12.70 3.26
CA SER A 139 16.09 12.48 1.81
C SER A 139 14.65 12.31 1.29
N VAL A 140 13.79 11.60 2.03
CA VAL A 140 12.37 11.48 1.69
C VAL A 140 11.67 12.82 1.81
N LYS A 141 11.90 13.58 2.88
CA LYS A 141 11.34 14.94 3.07
C LYS A 141 11.73 15.90 1.93
N LYS A 142 12.96 15.81 1.44
CA LYS A 142 13.40 16.61 0.29
C LYS A 142 12.58 16.26 -0.97
N LYS A 143 12.35 14.97 -1.23
CA LYS A 143 11.53 14.50 -2.36
C LYS A 143 10.05 14.82 -2.17
N PHE A 144 9.54 14.73 -0.95
CA PHE A 144 8.16 15.10 -0.63
C PHE A 144 7.87 16.59 -0.93
N LYS A 145 8.81 17.49 -0.66
CA LYS A 145 8.69 18.93 -0.96
C LYS A 145 8.75 19.25 -2.46
N ASP A 146 9.39 18.41 -3.25
CA ASP A 146 9.48 18.58 -4.70
C ASP A 146 8.16 18.10 -5.36
N LYS A 147 7.28 19.05 -5.66
CA LYS A 147 5.97 18.77 -6.25
C LYS A 147 6.03 18.17 -7.67
N LYS A 148 7.15 18.29 -8.37
CA LYS A 148 7.35 17.72 -9.71
C LYS A 148 7.81 16.25 -9.63
N PHE A 149 8.45 15.89 -8.52
CA PHE A 149 8.91 14.53 -8.30
C PHE A 149 7.74 13.63 -7.91
N ALA A 150 7.60 12.46 -8.56
CA ALA A 150 6.50 11.53 -8.33
C ALA A 150 5.14 12.26 -8.23
N ALA A 151 4.82 13.05 -9.26
CA ALA A 151 3.65 13.94 -9.25
C ALA A 151 2.32 13.18 -9.16
N GLY A 152 2.31 11.88 -9.51
CA GLY A 152 1.17 10.99 -9.32
C GLY A 152 0.87 10.65 -7.85
N CYS A 153 1.87 10.80 -6.95
CA CYS A 153 1.65 10.56 -5.52
C CYS A 153 1.10 11.81 -4.84
N SER A 154 -0.12 11.74 -4.33
CA SER A 154 -0.81 12.87 -3.72
C SER A 154 -0.25 13.25 -2.35
N ARG A 155 0.41 14.42 -2.27
CA ARG A 155 0.92 14.97 -1.00
C ARG A 155 -0.19 15.39 -0.05
N GLU A 156 -1.35 15.72 -0.59
CA GLU A 156 -2.53 16.08 0.22
C GLU A 156 -3.06 14.83 0.93
N VAL A 157 -3.26 13.74 0.22
CA VAL A 157 -3.69 12.46 0.79
C VAL A 157 -2.74 11.98 1.88
N ILE A 158 -1.42 12.07 1.66
CA ILE A 158 -0.42 11.68 2.67
C ILE A 158 -0.55 12.55 3.93
N LYS A 159 -0.75 13.86 3.79
CA LYS A 159 -0.95 14.78 4.93
C LYS A 159 -2.26 14.53 5.64
N ASP A 160 -3.35 14.40 4.88
CA ASP A 160 -4.67 14.08 5.42
C ASP A 160 -4.64 12.74 6.18
N GLY A 161 -3.92 11.75 5.65
CA GLY A 161 -3.71 10.47 6.32
C GLY A 161 -2.97 10.59 7.65
N ALA A 162 -1.90 11.40 7.70
CA ALA A 162 -1.19 11.68 8.94
C ALA A 162 -2.12 12.36 9.96
N GLU A 163 -2.90 13.34 9.52
CA GLU A 163 -3.88 14.04 10.36
C GLU A 163 -4.97 13.10 10.89
N LEU A 164 -5.53 12.23 10.05
CA LEU A 164 -6.53 11.23 10.45
C LEU A 164 -6.01 10.24 11.50
N LEU A 165 -4.70 9.95 11.47
CA LEU A 165 -4.03 9.11 12.46
C LEU A 165 -3.61 9.89 13.71
N GLY A 166 -3.69 11.21 13.71
CA GLY A 166 -3.17 12.08 14.78
C GLY A 166 -1.63 12.06 14.86
N TRP A 167 -0.96 11.82 13.74
CA TRP A 167 0.50 11.72 13.67
C TRP A 167 1.11 12.94 12.99
N GLU A 168 2.30 13.31 13.46
CA GLU A 168 3.15 14.22 12.70
C GLU A 168 3.57 13.58 11.37
N LEU A 169 3.63 14.37 10.30
CA LEU A 169 4.02 13.89 8.97
C LEU A 169 5.39 13.19 8.98
N ASP A 170 6.35 13.70 9.75
CA ASP A 170 7.67 13.10 9.90
C ASP A 170 7.60 11.71 10.53
N THR A 171 6.68 11.50 11.47
CA THR A 171 6.43 10.19 12.09
C THR A 171 5.89 9.20 11.05
N LEU A 172 4.90 9.59 10.26
CA LEU A 172 4.34 8.75 9.19
C LEU A 172 5.45 8.38 8.17
N ILE A 173 6.22 9.37 7.70
CA ILE A 173 7.30 9.13 6.74
C ILE A 173 8.36 8.17 7.32
N GLN A 174 8.78 8.38 8.56
CA GLN A 174 9.82 7.55 9.19
C GLN A 174 9.34 6.12 9.38
N LYS A 175 8.11 5.92 9.87
CA LYS A 175 7.53 4.57 10.07
C LYS A 175 7.39 3.84 8.74
N THR A 176 6.85 4.49 7.71
CA THR A 176 6.70 3.90 6.38
C THR A 176 8.05 3.56 5.76
N LEU A 177 9.04 4.44 5.87
CA LEU A 177 10.40 4.18 5.40
C LEU A 177 11.02 2.97 6.13
N THR A 178 10.87 2.90 7.44
CA THR A 178 11.37 1.77 8.25
C THR A 178 10.73 0.45 7.83
N ALA A 179 9.41 0.44 7.64
CA ALA A 179 8.69 -0.73 7.17
C ALA A 179 9.20 -1.21 5.80
N MET A 180 9.39 -0.28 4.86
CA MET A 180 9.92 -0.60 3.52
C MET A 180 11.35 -1.12 3.59
N GLN A 181 12.22 -0.52 4.40
CA GLN A 181 13.60 -0.96 4.59
C GLN A 181 13.70 -2.39 5.12
N GLN A 182 12.87 -2.72 6.10
CA GLN A 182 12.87 -4.04 6.72
C GLN A 182 12.30 -5.13 5.81
N SER A 183 11.42 -4.79 4.89
CA SER A 183 10.76 -5.75 3.99
C SER A 183 11.40 -5.84 2.60
N GLU A 184 12.26 -4.91 2.20
CA GLU A 184 12.77 -4.80 0.83
C GLU A 184 13.43 -6.08 0.31
N ALA A 185 14.24 -6.75 1.13
CA ALA A 185 14.95 -7.96 0.71
C ALA A 185 13.96 -9.10 0.37
N GLY A 186 12.98 -9.34 1.22
CA GLY A 186 11.96 -10.37 1.01
C GLY A 186 11.08 -10.06 -0.21
N ILE A 187 10.69 -8.79 -0.38
CA ILE A 187 9.90 -8.37 -1.55
C ILE A 187 10.69 -8.59 -2.85
N ARG A 188 11.98 -8.27 -2.85
CA ARG A 188 12.84 -8.45 -4.03
C ARG A 188 12.97 -9.92 -4.40
N GLU A 189 13.16 -10.79 -3.41
CA GLU A 189 13.25 -12.24 -3.60
C GLU A 189 11.95 -12.82 -4.14
N GLU A 190 10.82 -12.48 -3.52
CA GLU A 190 9.51 -12.95 -3.96
C GLU A 190 9.15 -12.44 -5.36
N LEU A 191 9.40 -11.17 -5.65
CA LEU A 191 9.15 -10.60 -6.98
C LEU A 191 9.98 -11.32 -8.05
N ALA A 192 11.25 -11.63 -7.77
CA ALA A 192 12.10 -12.40 -8.68
C ALA A 192 11.53 -13.80 -8.92
N ALA A 193 11.03 -14.47 -7.90
CA ALA A 193 10.41 -15.80 -8.03
C ALA A 193 9.08 -15.76 -8.82
N LEU A 194 8.34 -14.67 -8.74
CA LEU A 194 7.06 -14.50 -9.45
C LEU A 194 7.23 -14.15 -10.93
N LEU A 195 8.34 -13.51 -11.29
CA LEU A 195 8.60 -13.00 -12.66
C LEU A 195 9.58 -13.88 -13.46
N GLY A 196 10.30 -14.78 -12.76
CA GLY A 196 11.31 -15.68 -13.35
C GLY A 196 10.75 -16.83 -14.04
#